data_41b63eec1d82ef00609ba1cd41e01864
#
_entry.id   41b63eec1d82ef00609ba1cd41e01864
#
_cell.length_a   1.000
_cell.length_b   1.000
_cell.length_c   1.000
_cell.angle_alpha   90.00
_cell.angle_beta   90.00
_cell.angle_gamma   90.00
#
_symmetry.space_group_name_H-M   'P 1'
#
loop_
_entity.id
_entity.type
_entity.pdbx_description
1 polymer ?
#
loop_
_entity_poly.entity_id
_entity_poly.type
_entity_poly.pdbx_seq_one_letter_code
_entity_poly.pdbx_strand_id
1 'polypeptide(L)'
;MKYKTIFFLFISAFLISSESVQHLSISEFQKYITNSESKKKFLKDYLEELTLLDKDTNSIISLYNTDQLYRSYVYAKNKDWQGVPILLKDNIDAKGLANTAGSISLIDNFPRNDAHLTKNLKKAGFIIIGKANLSEWANFRGEKSVSGWSSYGGQTKNPYNHEYSPCGSSSGSAAAVALGLVPVSIGTETNGSITCPASINGVVGIKPTVGLVSRHGIIPISSTQDTAGPLAKSVLDAAIVLQAIAGKDPKDKYTHSIPSDYNFDALTTLDKNYLNRKRIGLIMPNQNAPDEALRLIEKVKEQLKSLGAEVIEVSFDPVPQNFWSSALFVLQHEFYIGLNSYLKKSKSKMQDMESVINFNKSNSEQVMSFYGQEYFIKSVESAPGKTIGDSKTEIIYQESLETLEYAKSTIDSALINNKLDALVGLTRNTAWKINYQTGDTFENSWGNGALSAISGYPHITIPLDFSDNLPTGVSFMGTAWDEVKLLNMAYSFEQYNNFFPKPIQDRN
;
A
#
# COMPACT_ATOMS: atom_id res chain seq x y z
N MET A 1 -1.25 -58.01 19.09
CA MET A 1 -0.66 -56.78 19.63
C MET A 1 0.44 -56.28 18.70
N LYS A 2 0.11 -55.66 17.56
CA LYS A 2 1.04 -54.99 16.61
C LYS A 2 0.23 -54.32 15.49
N TYR A 3 -0.48 -53.23 15.82
CA TYR A 3 -1.09 -52.33 14.78
C TYR A 3 -1.53 -51.00 15.41
N LYS A 4 -0.60 -50.28 16.07
CA LYS A 4 -0.89 -48.94 16.60
C LYS A 4 0.18 -47.87 16.35
N THR A 5 1.24 -48.17 15.60
CA THR A 5 2.40 -47.27 15.52
C THR A 5 2.58 -46.60 14.16
N ILE A 6 1.74 -46.91 13.15
CA ILE A 6 1.91 -46.36 11.78
C ILE A 6 1.04 -45.14 11.49
N PHE A 7 0.01 -44.87 12.33
CA PHE A 7 -0.93 -43.76 12.05
C PHE A 7 -0.45 -42.36 12.52
N PHE A 8 0.54 -42.32 13.42
CA PHE A 8 1.05 -41.04 13.96
C PHE A 8 2.16 -40.39 13.11
N LEU A 9 2.86 -41.15 12.28
CA LEU A 9 3.95 -40.60 11.42
C LEU A 9 3.46 -39.91 10.16
N PHE A 10 2.24 -40.20 9.70
CA PHE A 10 1.67 -39.54 8.51
C PHE A 10 1.06 -38.17 8.82
N ILE A 11 0.57 -37.94 10.03
CA ILE A 11 -0.02 -36.67 10.47
C ILE A 11 1.08 -35.63 10.73
N SER A 12 2.24 -36.05 11.25
CA SER A 12 3.36 -35.12 11.48
C SER A 12 4.08 -34.69 10.23
N ALA A 13 4.11 -35.51 9.17
CA ALA A 13 4.70 -35.14 7.88
C ALA A 13 3.83 -34.13 7.09
N PHE A 14 2.51 -34.15 7.29
CA PHE A 14 1.58 -33.21 6.63
C PHE A 14 1.57 -31.83 7.32
N LEU A 15 1.75 -31.78 8.65
CA LEU A 15 1.84 -30.54 9.43
C LEU A 15 3.15 -29.78 9.23
N ILE A 16 4.26 -30.49 8.93
CA ILE A 16 5.57 -29.87 8.68
C ILE A 16 5.61 -29.15 7.30
N SER A 17 4.77 -29.57 6.34
CA SER A 17 4.73 -28.90 5.02
C SER A 17 3.92 -27.61 5.01
N SER A 18 2.91 -27.44 5.86
CA SER A 18 2.05 -26.24 5.88
C SER A 18 2.69 -25.04 6.60
N GLU A 19 3.48 -25.26 7.65
CA GLU A 19 4.22 -24.20 8.35
C GLU A 19 5.37 -23.62 7.50
N SER A 20 5.85 -24.35 6.51
CA SER A 20 7.06 -24.01 5.75
C SER A 20 6.87 -22.93 4.67
N VAL A 21 5.65 -22.64 4.25
CA VAL A 21 5.37 -21.68 3.15
C VAL A 21 4.99 -20.29 3.65
N GLN A 22 4.51 -20.20 4.89
CA GLN A 22 4.16 -18.94 5.52
C GLN A 22 5.38 -18.09 5.88
N HIS A 23 5.25 -16.78 5.72
CA HIS A 23 6.28 -15.80 6.09
C HIS A 23 7.62 -15.94 5.35
N LEU A 24 7.66 -16.63 4.22
CA LEU A 24 8.87 -16.75 3.39
C LEU A 24 9.17 -15.41 2.70
N SER A 25 10.46 -15.11 2.55
CA SER A 25 10.95 -14.07 1.64
C SER A 25 10.76 -14.48 0.18
N ILE A 26 10.92 -13.53 -0.74
CA ILE A 26 10.92 -13.80 -2.19
C ILE A 26 11.88 -14.94 -2.55
N SER A 27 13.11 -14.88 -2.06
CA SER A 27 14.16 -15.85 -2.40
C SER A 27 13.90 -17.23 -1.79
N GLU A 28 13.35 -17.29 -0.58
CA GLU A 28 12.99 -18.56 0.07
C GLU A 28 11.82 -19.22 -0.65
N PHE A 29 10.76 -18.47 -0.96
CA PHE A 29 9.61 -18.99 -1.70
C PHE A 29 10.03 -19.53 -3.08
N GLN A 30 10.88 -18.80 -3.79
CA GLN A 30 11.39 -19.23 -5.09
C GLN A 30 12.15 -20.56 -4.99
N LYS A 31 13.02 -20.72 -3.99
CA LYS A 31 13.71 -21.99 -3.75
C LYS A 31 12.72 -23.12 -3.45
N TYR A 32 11.70 -22.82 -2.63
CA TYR A 32 10.70 -23.80 -2.22
C TYR A 32 9.90 -24.34 -3.42
N ILE A 33 9.33 -23.45 -4.25
CA ILE A 33 8.59 -23.87 -5.45
C ILE A 33 9.48 -24.55 -6.47
N THR A 34 10.72 -24.10 -6.63
CA THR A 34 11.68 -24.72 -7.57
C THR A 34 12.01 -26.16 -7.19
N ASN A 35 12.13 -26.46 -5.90
CA ASN A 35 12.46 -27.78 -5.37
C ASN A 35 11.26 -28.73 -5.24
N SER A 36 10.02 -28.24 -5.36
CA SER A 36 8.85 -29.11 -5.24
C SER A 36 8.79 -30.12 -6.40
N GLU A 37 8.40 -31.38 -6.13
CA GLU A 37 8.31 -32.43 -7.15
C GLU A 37 7.24 -32.13 -8.22
N SER A 38 6.07 -31.66 -7.81
CA SER A 38 4.97 -31.28 -8.70
C SER A 38 4.54 -29.83 -8.47
N LYS A 39 4.94 -28.91 -9.37
CA LYS A 39 4.58 -27.48 -9.32
C LYS A 39 3.07 -27.24 -9.34
N LYS A 40 2.33 -28.03 -10.14
CA LYS A 40 0.88 -27.89 -10.23
C LYS A 40 0.20 -28.30 -8.93
N LYS A 41 0.63 -29.42 -8.32
CA LYS A 41 0.11 -29.87 -7.02
C LYS A 41 0.45 -28.85 -5.95
N PHE A 42 1.69 -28.37 -5.89
CA PHE A 42 2.13 -27.34 -4.97
C PHE A 42 1.25 -26.09 -5.04
N LEU A 43 1.01 -25.55 -6.24
CA LEU A 43 0.16 -24.38 -6.44
C LEU A 43 -1.30 -24.62 -6.01
N LYS A 44 -1.81 -25.85 -6.17
CA LYS A 44 -3.14 -26.22 -5.70
C LYS A 44 -3.21 -26.20 -4.19
N ASP A 45 -2.30 -26.93 -3.54
CA ASP A 45 -2.25 -27.06 -2.08
C ASP A 45 -2.03 -25.66 -1.43
N TYR A 46 -1.17 -24.83 -2.03
CA TYR A 46 -0.95 -23.45 -1.60
C TYR A 46 -2.20 -22.57 -1.67
N LEU A 47 -3.00 -22.65 -2.76
CA LEU A 47 -4.25 -21.90 -2.84
C LEU A 47 -5.29 -22.35 -1.83
N GLU A 48 -5.38 -23.65 -1.54
CA GLU A 48 -6.28 -24.23 -0.54
C GLU A 48 -5.91 -23.74 0.87
N GLU A 49 -4.62 -23.79 1.20
CA GLU A 49 -4.10 -23.30 2.49
C GLU A 49 -4.31 -21.79 2.65
N LEU A 50 -3.97 -21.00 1.62
CA LEU A 50 -4.14 -19.55 1.63
C LEU A 50 -5.61 -19.16 1.87
N THR A 51 -6.56 -19.85 1.21
CA THR A 51 -7.98 -19.60 1.40
C THR A 51 -8.45 -19.92 2.82
N LEU A 52 -7.90 -20.98 3.42
CA LEU A 52 -8.22 -21.34 4.79
C LEU A 52 -7.68 -20.32 5.81
N LEU A 53 -6.45 -19.87 5.64
CA LEU A 53 -5.79 -18.92 6.53
C LEU A 53 -6.35 -17.50 6.44
N ASP A 54 -6.87 -17.11 5.28
CA ASP A 54 -7.46 -15.77 5.07
C ASP A 54 -8.91 -15.65 5.57
N LYS A 55 -9.56 -16.77 5.93
CA LYS A 55 -10.99 -16.84 6.24
C LYS A 55 -11.46 -15.79 7.24
N ASP A 56 -10.68 -15.56 8.30
CA ASP A 56 -11.07 -14.66 9.38
C ASP A 56 -10.58 -13.21 9.16
N THR A 57 -9.53 -13.02 8.37
CA THR A 57 -8.96 -11.72 8.05
C THR A 57 -9.60 -11.08 6.82
N ASN A 58 -10.00 -11.90 5.83
CA ASN A 58 -10.64 -11.44 4.60
C ASN A 58 -9.78 -10.43 3.81
N SER A 59 -8.51 -10.75 3.67
CA SER A 59 -7.54 -9.89 2.97
C SER A 59 -7.56 -10.07 1.44
N ILE A 60 -8.13 -11.17 0.95
CA ILE A 60 -8.18 -11.53 -0.48
C ILE A 60 -9.61 -11.44 -0.99
N ILE A 61 -9.81 -10.74 -2.12
CA ILE A 61 -11.13 -10.55 -2.71
C ILE A 61 -11.40 -11.48 -3.90
N SER A 62 -10.34 -11.88 -4.62
CA SER A 62 -10.46 -12.85 -5.73
C SER A 62 -9.13 -13.53 -6.03
N LEU A 63 -9.19 -14.77 -6.53
CA LEU A 63 -8.04 -15.60 -6.87
C LEU A 63 -8.14 -16.16 -8.29
N TYR A 64 -7.02 -16.36 -8.94
CA TYR A 64 -6.93 -17.24 -10.10
C TYR A 64 -7.04 -18.70 -9.67
N ASN A 65 -7.54 -19.56 -10.57
CA ASN A 65 -7.53 -20.99 -10.31
C ASN A 65 -6.15 -21.63 -10.56
N THR A 66 -5.95 -22.85 -10.07
CA THR A 66 -4.69 -23.60 -10.16
C THR A 66 -4.17 -23.71 -11.61
N ASP A 67 -5.05 -23.94 -12.61
CA ASP A 67 -4.62 -24.08 -14.01
C ASP A 67 -4.09 -22.76 -14.59
N GLN A 68 -4.72 -21.63 -14.20
CA GLN A 68 -4.24 -20.31 -14.58
C GLN A 68 -2.88 -20.00 -13.96
N LEU A 69 -2.70 -20.32 -12.67
CA LEU A 69 -1.41 -20.14 -11.98
C LEU A 69 -0.31 -21.04 -12.56
N TYR A 70 -0.62 -22.30 -12.86
CA TYR A 70 0.35 -23.20 -13.46
C TYR A 70 0.80 -22.72 -14.85
N ARG A 71 -0.14 -22.22 -15.68
CA ARG A 71 0.22 -21.57 -16.95
C ARG A 71 1.12 -20.36 -16.76
N SER A 72 0.84 -19.54 -15.75
CA SER A 72 1.67 -18.37 -15.42
C SER A 72 3.09 -18.79 -14.96
N TYR A 73 3.19 -19.84 -14.16
CA TYR A 73 4.47 -20.42 -13.74
C TYR A 73 5.30 -20.91 -14.95
N VAL A 74 4.66 -21.63 -15.88
CA VAL A 74 5.33 -22.12 -17.09
C VAL A 74 5.80 -20.95 -17.98
N TYR A 75 4.97 -19.92 -18.11
CA TYR A 75 5.34 -18.70 -18.86
C TYR A 75 6.51 -17.94 -18.23
N ALA A 76 6.63 -17.99 -16.90
CA ALA A 76 7.71 -17.35 -16.15
C ALA A 76 9.05 -18.13 -16.18
N LYS A 77 9.15 -19.26 -16.92
CA LYS A 77 10.34 -20.08 -16.98
C LYS A 77 11.59 -19.25 -17.37
N ASN A 78 12.67 -19.49 -16.63
CA ASN A 78 13.98 -18.83 -16.80
C ASN A 78 13.96 -17.30 -16.51
N LYS A 79 13.01 -16.80 -15.73
CA LYS A 79 12.98 -15.43 -15.23
C LYS A 79 13.47 -15.37 -13.79
N ASP A 80 13.95 -14.19 -13.37
CA ASP A 80 14.61 -14.00 -12.07
C ASP A 80 13.75 -14.46 -10.89
N TRP A 81 12.45 -14.13 -10.89
CA TRP A 81 11.52 -14.42 -9.78
C TRP A 81 10.46 -15.44 -10.16
N GLN A 82 10.87 -16.46 -10.95
CA GLN A 82 9.94 -17.48 -11.41
C GLN A 82 9.20 -18.16 -10.28
N GLY A 83 7.88 -18.01 -10.30
CA GLY A 83 6.97 -18.72 -9.40
C GLY A 83 6.67 -18.02 -8.09
N VAL A 84 7.30 -16.88 -7.80
CA VAL A 84 7.00 -16.10 -6.58
C VAL A 84 5.60 -15.49 -6.68
N PRO A 85 4.69 -15.77 -5.72
CA PRO A 85 3.34 -15.26 -5.74
C PRO A 85 3.29 -13.80 -5.29
N ILE A 86 2.39 -13.04 -5.92
CA ILE A 86 2.12 -11.65 -5.57
C ILE A 86 0.62 -11.35 -5.69
N LEU A 87 0.08 -10.59 -4.75
CA LEU A 87 -1.27 -10.05 -4.80
C LEU A 87 -1.27 -8.61 -5.32
N LEU A 88 -2.30 -8.24 -6.06
CA LEU A 88 -2.53 -6.86 -6.50
C LEU A 88 -3.75 -6.30 -5.79
N LYS A 89 -3.68 -5.07 -5.28
CA LYS A 89 -4.85 -4.36 -4.76
C LYS A 89 -5.95 -4.30 -5.83
N ASP A 90 -7.20 -4.43 -5.43
CA ASP A 90 -8.32 -4.57 -6.36
C ASP A 90 -8.76 -3.25 -7.02
N ASN A 91 -7.83 -2.37 -7.27
CA ASN A 91 -7.93 -1.24 -8.19
C ASN A 91 -6.88 -1.28 -9.31
N ILE A 92 -6.13 -2.39 -9.44
CA ILE A 92 -5.06 -2.58 -10.43
C ILE A 92 -5.51 -3.62 -11.46
N ASP A 93 -5.45 -3.29 -12.74
CA ASP A 93 -5.86 -4.16 -13.84
C ASP A 93 -5.01 -5.44 -13.93
N ALA A 94 -5.69 -6.58 -13.88
CA ALA A 94 -5.13 -7.90 -14.16
C ALA A 94 -6.07 -8.67 -15.09
N LYS A 95 -5.61 -8.98 -16.30
CA LYS A 95 -6.44 -9.67 -17.31
C LYS A 95 -6.92 -11.03 -16.79
N GLY A 96 -8.23 -11.23 -16.75
CA GLY A 96 -8.86 -12.47 -16.31
C GLY A 96 -9.45 -12.42 -14.90
N LEU A 97 -9.23 -11.33 -14.15
CA LEU A 97 -9.94 -11.01 -12.91
C LEU A 97 -10.66 -9.68 -13.08
N ALA A 98 -11.78 -9.51 -12.39
CA ALA A 98 -12.45 -8.22 -12.32
C ALA A 98 -11.57 -7.21 -11.59
N ASN A 99 -11.66 -5.94 -11.95
CA ASN A 99 -11.04 -4.82 -11.26
C ASN A 99 -12.13 -3.94 -10.68
N THR A 100 -12.51 -4.19 -9.43
CA THR A 100 -13.78 -3.71 -8.88
C THR A 100 -13.65 -2.46 -8.02
N ALA A 101 -12.44 -2.04 -7.64
CA ALA A 101 -12.23 -1.06 -6.57
C ALA A 101 -12.98 -1.44 -5.26
N GLY A 102 -13.24 -2.75 -5.04
CA GLY A 102 -14.05 -3.27 -3.95
C GLY A 102 -15.55 -3.04 -4.09
N SER A 103 -16.02 -2.47 -5.19
CA SER A 103 -17.43 -2.10 -5.38
C SER A 103 -18.19 -3.11 -6.23
N ILE A 104 -19.40 -3.48 -5.77
CA ILE A 104 -20.31 -4.30 -6.58
C ILE A 104 -20.74 -3.61 -7.88
N SER A 105 -20.59 -2.29 -8.00
CA SER A 105 -20.88 -1.56 -9.24
C SER A 105 -19.94 -1.94 -10.40
N LEU A 106 -18.75 -2.46 -10.10
CA LEU A 106 -17.71 -2.82 -11.07
C LEU A 106 -17.43 -4.33 -11.15
N ILE A 107 -18.31 -5.20 -10.67
CA ILE A 107 -18.09 -6.67 -10.73
C ILE A 107 -17.97 -7.22 -12.15
N ASP A 108 -18.47 -6.49 -13.14
CA ASP A 108 -18.38 -6.82 -14.57
C ASP A 108 -17.18 -6.15 -15.28
N ASN A 109 -16.37 -5.40 -14.56
CA ASN A 109 -15.19 -4.72 -15.12
C ASN A 109 -14.00 -5.67 -15.25
N PHE A 110 -14.01 -6.50 -16.32
CA PHE A 110 -12.90 -7.37 -16.68
C PHE A 110 -11.94 -6.65 -17.64
N PRO A 111 -10.75 -6.20 -17.19
CA PRO A 111 -9.82 -5.45 -18.03
C PRO A 111 -9.34 -6.27 -19.25
N ARG A 112 -9.26 -5.61 -20.41
CA ARG A 112 -8.76 -6.24 -21.66
C ARG A 112 -7.27 -6.53 -21.59
N ASN A 113 -6.53 -5.72 -20.84
CA ASN A 113 -5.08 -5.78 -20.70
C ASN A 113 -4.70 -5.71 -19.22
N ASP A 114 -3.53 -6.22 -18.91
CA ASP A 114 -2.88 -5.95 -17.61
C ASP A 114 -2.49 -4.48 -17.50
N ALA A 115 -2.46 -3.93 -16.29
CA ALA A 115 -1.80 -2.68 -15.99
C ALA A 115 -0.31 -2.74 -16.38
N HIS A 116 0.34 -1.59 -16.54
CA HIS A 116 1.76 -1.57 -16.90
C HIS A 116 2.60 -2.30 -15.85
N LEU A 117 2.40 -2.00 -14.58
CA LEU A 117 3.10 -2.67 -13.47
C LEU A 117 2.82 -4.18 -13.43
N THR A 118 1.59 -4.62 -13.72
CA THR A 118 1.21 -6.05 -13.78
C THR A 118 1.99 -6.78 -14.87
N LYS A 119 2.17 -6.15 -16.04
CA LYS A 119 3.01 -6.70 -17.12
C LYS A 119 4.47 -6.80 -16.70
N ASN A 120 5.00 -5.79 -16.03
CA ASN A 120 6.37 -5.76 -15.56
C ASN A 120 6.64 -6.84 -14.52
N LEU A 121 5.73 -7.05 -13.55
CA LEU A 121 5.81 -8.16 -12.60
C LEU A 121 5.85 -9.53 -13.31
N LYS A 122 4.93 -9.76 -14.24
CA LYS A 122 4.92 -11.00 -15.05
C LYS A 122 6.21 -11.16 -15.88
N LYS A 123 6.77 -10.05 -16.38
CA LYS A 123 8.05 -10.04 -17.11
C LYS A 123 9.22 -10.42 -16.19
N ALA A 124 9.22 -9.97 -14.95
CA ALA A 124 10.22 -10.32 -13.94
C ALA A 124 10.06 -11.77 -13.40
N GLY A 125 8.92 -12.42 -13.64
CA GLY A 125 8.71 -13.83 -13.28
C GLY A 125 7.71 -14.05 -12.13
N PHE A 126 7.20 -12.99 -11.53
CA PHE A 126 6.18 -13.10 -10.50
C PHE A 126 4.87 -13.71 -11.04
N ILE A 127 4.20 -14.48 -10.20
CA ILE A 127 2.87 -15.03 -10.48
C ILE A 127 1.83 -14.18 -9.77
N ILE A 128 0.99 -13.48 -10.53
CA ILE A 128 -0.17 -12.81 -9.94
C ILE A 128 -1.14 -13.90 -9.50
N ILE A 129 -1.36 -14.06 -8.20
CA ILE A 129 -2.25 -15.11 -7.69
C ILE A 129 -3.70 -14.63 -7.54
N GLY A 130 -3.92 -13.33 -7.39
CA GLY A 130 -5.25 -12.78 -7.19
C GLY A 130 -5.23 -11.29 -6.89
N LYS A 131 -6.36 -10.84 -6.35
CA LYS A 131 -6.60 -9.45 -5.95
C LYS A 131 -6.78 -9.39 -4.44
N ALA A 132 -6.11 -8.41 -3.83
CA ALA A 132 -6.26 -8.08 -2.41
C ALA A 132 -7.47 -7.16 -2.20
N ASN A 133 -8.25 -7.41 -1.15
CA ASN A 133 -9.33 -6.53 -0.72
C ASN A 133 -8.79 -5.14 -0.35
N LEU A 134 -9.65 -4.15 -0.37
CA LEU A 134 -9.29 -2.77 -0.11
C LEU A 134 -10.47 -2.03 0.53
N SER A 135 -10.23 -0.87 1.08
CA SER A 135 -11.32 0.05 1.39
C SER A 135 -11.97 0.48 0.08
N GLU A 136 -13.28 0.38 -0.03
CA GLU A 136 -14.03 0.62 -1.26
C GLU A 136 -13.68 1.98 -1.88
N TRP A 137 -13.42 1.98 -3.20
CA TRP A 137 -12.97 3.16 -3.94
C TRP A 137 -11.74 3.86 -3.32
N ALA A 138 -10.87 3.06 -2.71
CA ALA A 138 -9.66 3.53 -2.01
C ALA A 138 -9.95 4.60 -0.94
N ASN A 139 -11.03 4.45 -0.16
CA ASN A 139 -11.56 5.40 0.83
C ASN A 139 -12.13 6.70 0.22
N PHE A 140 -12.37 6.76 -1.09
CA PHE A 140 -12.80 8.00 -1.73
C PHE A 140 -14.24 7.97 -2.26
N ARG A 141 -15.14 7.19 -1.59
CA ARG A 141 -16.58 7.19 -1.86
C ARG A 141 -17.34 8.16 -0.96
N GLY A 142 -17.17 8.09 0.33
CA GLY A 142 -17.91 8.87 1.34
C GLY A 142 -17.06 9.31 2.51
N GLU A 143 -17.54 10.32 3.22
CA GLU A 143 -16.80 10.98 4.32
C GLU A 143 -16.58 10.07 5.54
N LYS A 144 -17.51 9.14 5.80
CA LYS A 144 -17.45 8.20 6.92
C LYS A 144 -16.96 6.82 6.48
N SER A 145 -16.01 6.78 5.53
CA SER A 145 -15.48 5.50 5.07
C SER A 145 -14.85 4.70 6.21
N VAL A 146 -14.98 3.38 6.12
CA VAL A 146 -14.38 2.43 7.07
C VAL A 146 -13.25 1.70 6.37
N SER A 147 -12.03 1.90 6.83
CA SER A 147 -10.86 1.25 6.24
C SER A 147 -10.97 -0.27 6.29
N GLY A 148 -10.69 -0.88 5.14
CA GLY A 148 -10.78 -2.32 4.93
C GLY A 148 -12.16 -2.84 4.54
N TRP A 149 -13.22 -2.01 4.60
CA TRP A 149 -14.54 -2.43 4.16
C TRP A 149 -14.78 -2.14 2.68
N SER A 150 -15.41 -3.09 2.01
CA SER A 150 -15.89 -2.93 0.64
C SER A 150 -17.22 -3.66 0.43
N SER A 151 -18.10 -3.14 -0.43
CA SER A 151 -19.41 -3.75 -0.69
C SER A 151 -19.28 -5.11 -1.41
N TYR A 152 -18.21 -5.32 -2.18
CA TYR A 152 -17.94 -6.58 -2.86
C TYR A 152 -17.18 -7.58 -2.00
N GLY A 153 -16.16 -7.13 -1.24
CA GLY A 153 -15.27 -8.02 -0.48
C GLY A 153 -15.57 -8.11 1.02
N GLY A 154 -16.46 -7.25 1.57
CA GLY A 154 -16.68 -7.18 3.02
C GLY A 154 -15.51 -6.51 3.76
N GLN A 155 -15.41 -6.74 5.07
CA GLN A 155 -14.41 -6.13 5.95
C GLN A 155 -13.13 -6.95 6.03
N THR A 156 -12.00 -6.38 5.59
CA THR A 156 -10.67 -6.86 5.97
C THR A 156 -10.38 -6.44 7.42
N LYS A 157 -9.90 -7.36 8.24
CA LYS A 157 -9.60 -7.13 9.64
C LYS A 157 -8.09 -7.06 9.87
N ASN A 158 -7.69 -6.42 10.98
CA ASN A 158 -6.29 -6.39 11.38
C ASN A 158 -5.84 -7.79 11.84
N PRO A 159 -4.74 -8.36 11.28
CA PRO A 159 -4.27 -9.70 11.63
C PRO A 159 -3.84 -9.89 13.09
N TYR A 160 -3.50 -8.80 13.79
CA TYR A 160 -3.08 -8.83 15.20
C TYR A 160 -4.26 -8.77 16.15
N ASN A 161 -5.36 -8.14 15.75
CA ASN A 161 -6.60 -8.08 16.50
C ASN A 161 -7.77 -7.75 15.57
N HIS A 162 -8.69 -8.70 15.39
CA HIS A 162 -9.80 -8.60 14.46
C HIS A 162 -10.86 -7.51 14.81
N GLU A 163 -10.82 -6.94 16.01
CA GLU A 163 -11.66 -5.79 16.36
C GLU A 163 -11.12 -4.47 15.83
N TYR A 164 -9.84 -4.46 15.41
CA TYR A 164 -9.13 -3.26 14.99
C TYR A 164 -9.05 -3.12 13.47
N SER A 165 -8.97 -1.87 13.04
CA SER A 165 -8.81 -1.49 11.64
C SER A 165 -7.45 -1.97 11.10
N PRO A 166 -7.40 -2.55 9.89
CA PRO A 166 -6.14 -2.80 9.20
C PRO A 166 -5.56 -1.53 8.57
N CYS A 167 -6.17 -0.35 8.81
CA CYS A 167 -6.03 0.85 7.99
C CYS A 167 -6.35 0.57 6.51
N GLY A 168 -6.19 1.59 5.67
CA GLY A 168 -6.45 1.49 4.24
C GLY A 168 -5.82 2.64 3.47
N SER A 169 -6.03 2.62 2.20
CA SER A 169 -6.98 1.75 1.50
C SER A 169 -6.38 0.42 1.01
N SER A 170 -5.04 0.18 1.10
CA SER A 170 -4.42 -1.11 0.71
C SER A 170 -4.49 -2.14 1.84
N SER A 171 -5.67 -2.28 2.45
CA SER A 171 -5.93 -3.08 3.66
C SER A 171 -5.55 -4.55 3.48
N GLY A 172 -6.14 -5.20 2.50
CA GLY A 172 -5.87 -6.61 2.19
C GLY A 172 -4.44 -6.85 1.73
N SER A 173 -3.85 -5.90 0.99
CA SER A 173 -2.44 -6.00 0.56
C SER A 173 -1.49 -6.09 1.75
N ALA A 174 -1.68 -5.25 2.78
CA ALA A 174 -0.87 -5.28 3.99
C ALA A 174 -1.16 -6.50 4.86
N ALA A 175 -2.46 -6.81 5.08
CA ALA A 175 -2.88 -7.91 5.93
C ALA A 175 -2.42 -9.27 5.40
N ALA A 176 -2.50 -9.52 4.08
CA ALA A 176 -2.03 -10.76 3.46
C ALA A 176 -0.52 -10.98 3.65
N VAL A 177 0.29 -9.92 3.53
CA VAL A 177 1.74 -9.98 3.79
C VAL A 177 1.99 -10.19 5.28
N ALA A 178 1.27 -9.50 6.16
CA ALA A 178 1.40 -9.65 7.61
C ALA A 178 1.13 -11.09 8.08
N LEU A 179 0.10 -11.73 7.53
CA LEU A 179 -0.22 -13.14 7.78
C LEU A 179 0.78 -14.13 7.15
N GLY A 180 1.67 -13.66 6.28
CA GLY A 180 2.59 -14.53 5.56
C GLY A 180 1.93 -15.35 4.45
N LEU A 181 0.75 -14.94 3.97
CA LEU A 181 0.04 -15.60 2.86
C LEU A 181 0.81 -15.44 1.55
N VAL A 182 1.45 -14.29 1.38
CA VAL A 182 2.32 -13.96 0.25
C VAL A 182 3.57 -13.25 0.75
N PRO A 183 4.73 -13.42 0.10
CA PRO A 183 5.93 -12.66 0.43
C PRO A 183 5.73 -11.16 0.22
N VAL A 184 5.00 -10.80 -0.83
CA VAL A 184 4.85 -9.42 -1.31
C VAL A 184 3.46 -9.18 -1.91
N SER A 185 3.02 -7.93 -1.88
CA SER A 185 1.81 -7.46 -2.55
C SER A 185 2.01 -6.05 -3.10
N ILE A 186 1.12 -5.61 -4.00
CA ILE A 186 1.08 -4.23 -4.50
C ILE A 186 -0.11 -3.51 -3.89
N GLY A 187 0.16 -2.35 -3.32
CA GLY A 187 -0.82 -1.35 -2.93
C GLY A 187 -0.84 -0.14 -3.86
N THR A 188 -1.74 0.78 -3.59
CA THR A 188 -1.75 2.13 -4.19
C THR A 188 -1.93 3.16 -3.10
N GLU A 189 -1.35 4.33 -3.30
CA GLU A 189 -1.49 5.44 -2.36
C GLU A 189 -1.77 6.74 -3.11
N THR A 190 -2.75 7.47 -2.62
CA THR A 190 -2.99 8.87 -2.89
C THR A 190 -2.53 9.69 -1.68
N ASN A 191 -2.95 9.29 -0.46
CA ASN A 191 -2.52 9.89 0.80
C ASN A 191 -2.61 8.85 1.92
N GLY A 192 -1.48 8.25 2.30
CA GLY A 192 -1.38 7.28 3.38
C GLY A 192 -1.77 5.83 3.03
N SER A 193 -2.28 5.56 1.83
CA SER A 193 -2.93 4.26 1.52
C SER A 193 -1.99 3.06 1.27
N ILE A 194 -0.67 3.23 1.33
CA ILE A 194 0.36 2.19 1.43
C ILE A 194 0.97 2.25 2.83
N THR A 195 1.41 3.45 3.22
CA THR A 195 2.22 3.64 4.42
C THR A 195 1.43 3.41 5.70
N CYS A 196 0.15 3.80 5.77
CA CYS A 196 -0.68 3.51 6.91
C CYS A 196 -0.96 2.01 7.09
N PRO A 197 -1.54 1.28 6.11
CA PRO A 197 -1.76 -0.14 6.29
C PRO A 197 -0.45 -0.92 6.51
N ALA A 198 0.68 -0.50 5.92
CA ALA A 198 1.98 -1.10 6.19
C ALA A 198 2.37 -0.98 7.67
N SER A 199 2.35 0.23 8.22
CA SER A 199 2.68 0.51 9.62
C SER A 199 1.80 -0.30 10.59
N ILE A 200 0.48 -0.26 10.38
CA ILE A 200 -0.52 -0.86 11.28
C ILE A 200 -0.54 -2.39 11.21
N ASN A 201 -0.13 -2.97 10.08
CA ASN A 201 -0.02 -4.42 9.94
C ASN A 201 1.42 -4.94 10.14
N GLY A 202 2.35 -4.09 10.55
CA GLY A 202 3.72 -4.49 10.85
C GLY A 202 4.49 -5.04 9.64
N VAL A 203 4.35 -4.38 8.50
CA VAL A 203 5.06 -4.71 7.26
C VAL A 203 5.76 -3.49 6.67
N VAL A 204 6.70 -3.71 5.77
CA VAL A 204 7.35 -2.66 5.00
C VAL A 204 6.41 -2.16 3.91
N GLY A 205 6.29 -0.84 3.74
CA GLY A 205 5.54 -0.22 2.66
C GLY A 205 6.36 0.88 1.98
N ILE A 206 6.38 0.89 0.66
CA ILE A 206 7.06 1.90 -0.13
C ILE A 206 6.05 2.66 -0.98
N LYS A 207 5.89 3.94 -0.69
CA LYS A 207 5.26 4.90 -1.59
C LYS A 207 6.38 5.58 -2.39
N PRO A 208 6.59 5.23 -3.66
CA PRO A 208 7.64 5.88 -4.44
C PRO A 208 7.25 7.30 -4.85
N THR A 209 8.17 8.02 -5.43
CA THR A 209 7.94 9.29 -6.13
C THR A 209 6.84 9.10 -7.16
N VAL A 210 5.89 10.03 -7.21
CA VAL A 210 4.84 10.05 -8.25
C VAL A 210 5.49 10.09 -9.62
N GLY A 211 5.21 9.08 -10.45
CA GLY A 211 5.81 8.89 -11.76
C GLY A 211 6.96 7.88 -11.81
N LEU A 212 7.52 7.39 -10.68
CA LEU A 212 8.49 6.28 -10.73
C LEU A 212 7.83 4.97 -11.20
N VAL A 213 6.59 4.75 -10.83
CA VAL A 213 5.76 3.60 -11.24
C VAL A 213 4.59 4.12 -12.08
N SER A 214 4.36 3.51 -13.24
CA SER A 214 3.24 3.85 -14.10
C SER A 214 1.88 3.52 -13.44
N ARG A 215 0.93 4.45 -13.58
CA ARG A 215 -0.45 4.29 -13.10
C ARG A 215 -1.41 3.84 -14.20
N HIS A 216 -0.90 3.55 -15.41
CA HIS A 216 -1.71 3.06 -16.52
C HIS A 216 -2.30 1.68 -16.20
N GLY A 217 -3.64 1.62 -16.16
CA GLY A 217 -4.38 0.43 -15.77
C GLY A 217 -4.65 0.34 -14.26
N ILE A 218 -4.63 1.49 -13.56
CA ILE A 218 -5.06 1.62 -12.17
C ILE A 218 -6.30 2.51 -12.14
N ILE A 219 -7.34 2.13 -11.39
CA ILE A 219 -8.49 3.01 -11.13
C ILE A 219 -7.99 4.19 -10.31
N PRO A 220 -8.07 5.44 -10.82
CA PRO A 220 -7.43 6.59 -10.21
C PRO A 220 -8.29 7.26 -9.15
N ILE A 221 -7.63 8.05 -8.29
CA ILE A 221 -8.22 9.17 -7.55
C ILE A 221 -7.61 10.48 -8.06
N SER A 222 -6.28 10.58 -8.06
CA SER A 222 -5.58 11.84 -8.31
C SER A 222 -4.46 11.68 -9.32
N SER A 223 -4.40 12.60 -10.27
CA SER A 223 -3.31 12.62 -11.25
C SER A 223 -2.01 13.18 -10.67
N THR A 224 -2.07 13.98 -9.60
CA THR A 224 -0.90 14.62 -8.96
C THR A 224 -0.33 13.80 -7.80
N GLN A 225 -1.14 12.96 -7.15
CA GLN A 225 -0.72 12.26 -5.93
C GLN A 225 -0.67 10.74 -6.05
N ASP A 226 -1.45 10.11 -6.95
CA ASP A 226 -1.51 8.66 -7.05
C ASP A 226 -0.17 8.02 -7.42
N THR A 227 0.16 6.94 -6.71
CA THR A 227 1.25 6.04 -7.05
C THR A 227 0.92 4.61 -6.64
N ALA A 228 1.66 3.64 -7.15
CA ALA A 228 1.61 2.25 -6.72
C ALA A 228 2.96 1.84 -6.13
N GLY A 229 2.94 0.97 -5.13
CA GLY A 229 4.16 0.50 -4.51
C GLY A 229 4.00 -0.81 -3.76
N PRO A 230 5.12 -1.46 -3.42
CA PRO A 230 5.14 -2.75 -2.75
C PRO A 230 4.85 -2.65 -1.26
N LEU A 231 4.23 -3.72 -0.75
CA LEU A 231 4.19 -4.09 0.66
C LEU A 231 4.87 -5.45 0.80
N ALA A 232 5.79 -5.59 1.77
CA ALA A 232 6.63 -6.78 1.94
C ALA A 232 6.99 -7.01 3.40
N LYS A 233 7.57 -8.19 3.71
CA LYS A 233 8.09 -8.49 5.06
C LYS A 233 9.41 -7.78 5.34
N SER A 234 10.21 -7.50 4.32
CA SER A 234 11.53 -6.87 4.45
C SER A 234 11.73 -5.75 3.45
N VAL A 235 12.65 -4.84 3.77
CA VAL A 235 13.05 -3.77 2.85
C VAL A 235 13.62 -4.33 1.56
N LEU A 236 14.39 -5.44 1.62
CA LEU A 236 14.96 -6.06 0.43
C LEU A 236 13.88 -6.61 -0.50
N ASP A 237 12.88 -7.33 0.02
CA ASP A 237 11.79 -7.86 -0.79
C ASP A 237 10.95 -6.73 -1.42
N ALA A 238 10.70 -5.66 -0.67
CA ALA A 238 10.03 -4.47 -1.18
C ALA A 238 10.85 -3.78 -2.30
N ALA A 239 12.17 -3.68 -2.14
CA ALA A 239 13.07 -3.10 -3.12
C ALA A 239 13.12 -3.92 -4.43
N ILE A 240 13.16 -5.24 -4.35
CA ILE A 240 13.09 -6.15 -5.51
C ILE A 240 11.80 -5.90 -6.31
N VAL A 241 10.67 -5.79 -5.63
CA VAL A 241 9.39 -5.54 -6.30
C VAL A 241 9.34 -4.13 -6.88
N LEU A 242 9.82 -3.11 -6.16
CA LEU A 242 9.90 -1.74 -6.67
C LEU A 242 10.74 -1.68 -7.95
N GLN A 243 11.91 -2.32 -7.97
CA GLN A 243 12.76 -2.41 -9.16
C GLN A 243 12.03 -3.05 -10.34
N ALA A 244 11.26 -4.11 -10.09
CA ALA A 244 10.51 -4.80 -11.14
C ALA A 244 9.40 -3.94 -11.76
N ILE A 245 8.77 -3.03 -11.00
CA ILE A 245 7.62 -2.23 -11.46
C ILE A 245 7.97 -0.81 -11.88
N ALA A 246 9.15 -0.29 -11.48
CA ALA A 246 9.62 1.06 -11.81
C ALA A 246 9.98 1.18 -13.29
N GLY A 247 9.82 2.39 -13.84
CA GLY A 247 10.26 2.71 -15.20
C GLY A 247 9.27 3.53 -16.02
N LYS A 248 9.75 3.98 -17.19
CA LYS A 248 8.98 4.82 -18.09
C LYS A 248 7.88 4.04 -18.81
N ASP A 249 6.71 4.67 -18.94
CA ASP A 249 5.57 4.17 -19.71
C ASP A 249 5.06 5.30 -20.63
N PRO A 250 5.06 5.11 -21.96
CA PRO A 250 4.52 6.13 -22.89
C PRO A 250 3.06 6.51 -22.65
N LYS A 251 2.31 5.68 -21.88
CA LYS A 251 0.88 5.91 -21.58
C LYS A 251 0.64 6.65 -20.26
N ASP A 252 1.68 6.84 -19.45
CA ASP A 252 1.64 7.69 -18.26
C ASP A 252 2.72 8.76 -18.34
N LYS A 253 2.30 9.98 -18.70
CA LYS A 253 3.21 11.14 -18.90
C LYS A 253 4.08 11.46 -17.68
N TYR A 254 3.61 11.12 -16.46
CA TYR A 254 4.35 11.40 -15.24
C TYR A 254 5.63 10.56 -15.15
N THR A 255 5.66 9.39 -15.79
CA THR A 255 6.88 8.57 -15.82
C THR A 255 8.00 9.16 -16.69
N HIS A 256 7.68 10.15 -17.53
CA HIS A 256 8.69 10.82 -18.35
C HIS A 256 9.59 11.74 -17.52
N SER A 257 9.14 12.13 -16.32
CA SER A 257 9.93 12.94 -15.36
C SER A 257 11.06 12.16 -14.68
N ILE A 258 11.10 10.82 -14.81
CA ILE A 258 12.20 10.02 -14.26
C ILE A 258 13.52 10.53 -14.86
N PRO A 259 14.50 10.93 -14.03
CA PRO A 259 15.80 11.40 -14.49
C PRO A 259 16.45 10.40 -15.46
N SER A 260 17.16 10.89 -16.45
CA SER A 260 17.79 10.02 -17.46
C SER A 260 18.92 9.17 -16.87
N ASP A 261 19.50 9.60 -15.77
CA ASP A 261 20.58 8.95 -15.02
C ASP A 261 20.09 8.18 -13.79
N TYR A 262 18.74 8.04 -13.62
CA TYR A 262 18.20 7.27 -12.50
C TYR A 262 18.64 5.80 -12.55
N ASN A 263 19.32 5.36 -11.50
CA ASN A 263 19.89 4.01 -11.44
C ASN A 263 18.92 3.02 -10.81
N PHE A 264 18.16 2.32 -11.64
CA PHE A 264 17.22 1.29 -11.16
C PHE A 264 17.89 0.09 -10.49
N ASP A 265 19.13 -0.26 -10.89
CA ASP A 265 19.85 -1.40 -10.30
C ASP A 265 20.30 -1.10 -8.88
N ALA A 266 20.50 0.16 -8.55
CA ALA A 266 20.83 0.58 -7.20
C ALA A 266 19.68 0.39 -6.19
N LEU A 267 18.43 0.22 -6.63
CA LEU A 267 17.30 -0.02 -5.74
C LEU A 267 17.48 -1.27 -4.87
N THR A 268 18.14 -2.30 -5.40
CA THR A 268 18.38 -3.56 -4.67
C THR A 268 19.80 -3.71 -4.14
N THR A 269 20.65 -2.70 -4.35
CA THR A 269 22.02 -2.64 -3.78
C THR A 269 21.97 -1.96 -2.43
N LEU A 270 21.77 -2.74 -1.36
CA LEU A 270 21.51 -2.22 -0.02
C LEU A 270 22.74 -2.38 0.90
N ASP A 271 23.05 -1.32 1.64
CA ASP A 271 24.14 -1.26 2.62
C ASP A 271 23.58 -1.14 4.05
N LYS A 272 23.84 -2.15 4.90
CA LYS A 272 23.43 -2.15 6.31
C LYS A 272 24.12 -1.08 7.16
N ASN A 273 25.21 -0.49 6.70
CA ASN A 273 25.96 0.56 7.40
C ASN A 273 25.66 1.96 6.84
N TYR A 274 24.65 2.10 5.96
CA TYR A 274 24.41 3.34 5.21
C TYR A 274 24.09 4.55 6.09
N LEU A 275 23.48 4.36 7.26
CA LEU A 275 23.16 5.44 8.20
C LEU A 275 24.38 6.06 8.88
N ASN A 276 25.57 5.41 8.84
CA ASN A 276 26.76 5.96 9.44
C ASN A 276 27.15 7.30 8.81
N ARG A 277 27.35 8.34 9.65
CA ARG A 277 27.65 9.73 9.27
C ARG A 277 26.56 10.44 8.46
N LYS A 278 25.35 9.92 8.42
CA LYS A 278 24.20 10.61 7.82
C LYS A 278 23.61 11.62 8.78
N ARG A 279 23.12 12.73 8.24
CA ARG A 279 22.42 13.79 8.99
C ARG A 279 20.92 13.60 8.83
N ILE A 280 20.25 13.24 9.91
CA ILE A 280 18.82 12.86 9.90
C ILE A 280 18.01 13.91 10.65
N GLY A 281 17.02 14.47 9.97
CA GLY A 281 15.99 15.30 10.59
C GLY A 281 14.94 14.43 11.26
N LEU A 282 14.92 14.42 12.59
CA LEU A 282 13.91 13.68 13.36
C LEU A 282 12.69 14.56 13.58
N ILE A 283 11.57 14.18 12.97
CA ILE A 283 10.30 14.89 13.10
C ILE A 283 9.70 14.51 14.45
N MET A 284 9.63 15.48 15.35
CA MET A 284 9.06 15.27 16.68
C MET A 284 7.52 15.22 16.62
N PRO A 285 6.87 14.33 17.39
CA PRO A 285 5.44 14.37 17.59
C PRO A 285 4.98 15.73 18.13
N ASN A 286 3.73 16.09 17.88
CA ASN A 286 3.20 17.37 18.38
C ASN A 286 3.18 17.41 19.92
N GLN A 287 3.03 18.61 20.50
CA GLN A 287 3.09 18.83 21.95
C GLN A 287 1.98 18.09 22.74
N ASN A 288 0.90 17.70 22.09
CA ASN A 288 -0.22 16.96 22.68
C ASN A 288 -0.15 15.46 22.36
N ALA A 289 0.96 14.98 21.81
CA ALA A 289 1.14 13.56 21.53
C ALA A 289 1.13 12.77 22.84
N PRO A 290 0.56 11.56 22.85
CA PRO A 290 0.58 10.70 24.05
C PRO A 290 2.01 10.26 24.38
N ASP A 291 2.24 9.92 25.66
CA ASP A 291 3.54 9.44 26.16
C ASP A 291 4.13 8.31 25.32
N GLU A 292 3.29 7.47 24.78
CA GLU A 292 3.69 6.37 23.92
C GLU A 292 4.35 6.85 22.61
N ALA A 293 3.86 7.91 22.01
CA ALA A 293 4.51 8.51 20.84
C ALA A 293 5.90 9.08 21.21
N LEU A 294 6.02 9.68 22.40
CA LEU A 294 7.28 10.20 22.92
C LEU A 294 8.28 9.07 23.21
N ARG A 295 7.83 7.96 23.79
CA ARG A 295 8.64 6.75 24.00
C ARG A 295 9.16 6.18 22.67
N LEU A 296 8.30 6.04 21.68
CA LEU A 296 8.66 5.48 20.38
C LEU A 296 9.62 6.37 19.60
N ILE A 297 9.41 7.70 19.60
CA ILE A 297 10.33 8.60 18.88
C ILE A 297 11.69 8.68 19.54
N GLU A 298 11.79 8.61 20.88
CA GLU A 298 13.07 8.55 21.58
C GLU A 298 13.80 7.22 21.25
N LYS A 299 13.09 6.09 21.19
CA LYS A 299 13.68 4.83 20.71
C LYS A 299 14.27 4.98 19.30
N VAL A 300 13.54 5.63 18.37
CA VAL A 300 14.06 5.90 17.01
C VAL A 300 15.33 6.75 17.06
N LYS A 301 15.33 7.81 17.88
CA LYS A 301 16.48 8.69 18.05
C LYS A 301 17.73 7.97 18.55
N GLU A 302 17.57 7.12 19.57
CA GLU A 302 18.67 6.31 20.13
C GLU A 302 19.20 5.30 19.11
N GLN A 303 18.33 4.64 18.35
CA GLN A 303 18.73 3.68 17.32
C GLN A 303 19.48 4.36 16.17
N LEU A 304 19.01 5.52 15.69
CA LEU A 304 19.71 6.30 14.67
C LEU A 304 21.11 6.73 15.13
N LYS A 305 21.23 7.21 16.37
CA LYS A 305 22.55 7.56 16.97
C LYS A 305 23.46 6.34 17.09
N SER A 306 22.94 5.20 17.50
CA SER A 306 23.69 3.94 17.61
C SER A 306 24.19 3.44 16.25
N LEU A 307 23.48 3.76 15.16
CA LEU A 307 23.89 3.51 13.78
C LEU A 307 24.90 4.55 13.24
N GLY A 308 25.32 5.51 14.08
CA GLY A 308 26.30 6.53 13.73
C GLY A 308 25.74 7.74 12.98
N ALA A 309 24.41 7.92 12.98
CA ALA A 309 23.78 9.10 12.39
C ALA A 309 23.87 10.32 13.34
N GLU A 310 24.03 11.50 12.76
CA GLU A 310 23.78 12.77 13.44
C GLU A 310 22.29 13.09 13.38
N VAL A 311 21.63 13.17 14.53
CA VAL A 311 20.18 13.38 14.63
C VAL A 311 19.90 14.82 15.03
N ILE A 312 19.14 15.52 14.20
CA ILE A 312 18.69 16.90 14.39
C ILE A 312 17.15 16.88 14.52
N GLU A 313 16.64 17.34 15.64
CA GLU A 313 15.19 17.48 15.81
C GLU A 313 14.65 18.58 14.91
N VAL A 314 13.57 18.29 14.19
CA VAL A 314 12.90 19.23 13.31
C VAL A 314 11.42 19.34 13.65
N SER A 315 10.87 20.53 13.47
CA SER A 315 9.45 20.80 13.54
C SER A 315 9.03 21.56 12.29
N PHE A 316 7.78 21.42 11.92
CA PHE A 316 7.19 22.13 10.79
C PHE A 316 6.28 23.25 11.30
N ASP A 317 6.26 24.34 10.56
CA ASP A 317 5.28 25.38 10.77
C ASP A 317 3.86 24.84 10.56
N PRO A 318 2.84 25.43 11.19
CA PRO A 318 1.45 25.06 10.95
C PRO A 318 1.11 25.19 9.46
N VAL A 319 0.37 24.21 8.93
CA VAL A 319 -0.11 24.28 7.52
C VAL A 319 -1.00 25.51 7.30
N PRO A 320 -1.03 26.09 6.09
CA PRO A 320 -1.94 27.18 5.75
C PRO A 320 -3.40 26.85 6.07
N GLN A 321 -4.20 27.85 6.46
CA GLN A 321 -5.57 27.66 6.92
C GLN A 321 -6.45 26.87 5.93
N ASN A 322 -6.27 27.08 4.63
CA ASN A 322 -7.02 26.42 3.56
C ASN A 322 -6.34 25.16 3.00
N PHE A 323 -5.22 24.70 3.58
CA PHE A 323 -4.41 23.60 3.07
C PHE A 323 -5.22 22.31 2.85
N TRP A 324 -5.94 21.88 3.87
CA TRP A 324 -6.70 20.62 3.82
C TRP A 324 -7.93 20.71 2.91
N SER A 325 -8.61 21.84 2.85
CA SER A 325 -9.72 22.07 1.92
C SER A 325 -9.23 22.10 0.48
N SER A 326 -8.09 22.73 0.22
CA SER A 326 -7.43 22.72 -1.08
C SER A 326 -7.00 21.31 -1.50
N ALA A 327 -6.41 20.53 -0.58
CA ALA A 327 -6.05 19.15 -0.85
C ALA A 327 -7.27 18.31 -1.23
N LEU A 328 -8.36 18.42 -0.48
CA LEU A 328 -9.59 17.69 -0.79
C LEU A 328 -10.19 18.12 -2.13
N PHE A 329 -10.20 19.43 -2.43
CA PHE A 329 -10.71 19.94 -3.71
C PHE A 329 -9.92 19.41 -4.89
N VAL A 330 -8.59 19.40 -4.82
CA VAL A 330 -7.72 18.82 -5.86
C VAL A 330 -8.09 17.36 -6.11
N LEU A 331 -8.23 16.56 -5.06
CA LEU A 331 -8.61 15.16 -5.19
C LEU A 331 -9.99 15.00 -5.85
N GLN A 332 -10.99 15.78 -5.45
CA GLN A 332 -12.35 15.72 -6.02
C GLN A 332 -12.37 16.09 -7.50
N HIS A 333 -11.68 17.17 -7.86
CA HIS A 333 -11.57 17.61 -9.25
C HIS A 333 -10.89 16.57 -10.14
N GLU A 334 -9.76 16.05 -9.70
CA GLU A 334 -8.98 15.04 -10.45
C GLU A 334 -9.67 13.68 -10.51
N PHE A 335 -10.38 13.30 -9.44
CA PHE A 335 -11.13 12.04 -9.39
C PHE A 335 -12.23 12.00 -10.44
N TYR A 336 -13.00 13.08 -10.61
CA TYR A 336 -14.00 13.17 -11.66
C TYR A 336 -13.39 12.94 -13.04
N ILE A 337 -12.30 13.63 -13.35
CA ILE A 337 -11.63 13.53 -14.66
C ILE A 337 -11.06 12.12 -14.86
N GLY A 338 -10.32 11.63 -13.87
CA GLY A 338 -9.60 10.36 -13.93
C GLY A 338 -10.54 9.15 -14.01
N LEU A 339 -11.55 9.08 -13.13
CA LEU A 339 -12.50 7.99 -13.11
C LEU A 339 -13.33 7.92 -14.39
N ASN A 340 -13.85 9.04 -14.88
CA ASN A 340 -14.59 9.09 -16.15
C ASN A 340 -13.71 8.62 -17.32
N SER A 341 -12.42 9.03 -17.34
CA SER A 341 -11.47 8.57 -18.38
C SER A 341 -11.21 7.06 -18.30
N TYR A 342 -11.12 6.49 -17.09
CA TYR A 342 -10.95 5.05 -16.89
C TYR A 342 -12.20 4.27 -17.32
N LEU A 343 -13.38 4.65 -16.80
CA LEU A 343 -14.66 3.96 -17.05
C LEU A 343 -15.01 3.93 -18.53
N LYS A 344 -14.85 5.04 -19.23
CA LYS A 344 -15.09 5.14 -20.68
C LYS A 344 -14.25 4.14 -21.50
N LYS A 345 -13.07 3.74 -21.01
CA LYS A 345 -12.18 2.78 -21.67
C LYS A 345 -12.36 1.36 -21.15
N SER A 346 -13.07 1.18 -20.03
CA SER A 346 -13.32 -0.09 -19.38
C SER A 346 -14.35 -0.94 -20.16
N LYS A 347 -14.62 -2.14 -19.63
CA LYS A 347 -15.71 -2.99 -20.11
C LYS A 347 -16.92 -2.98 -19.19
N SER A 348 -16.87 -2.21 -18.12
CA SER A 348 -17.98 -2.10 -17.19
C SER A 348 -19.23 -1.50 -17.85
N LYS A 349 -20.38 -1.83 -17.31
CA LYS A 349 -21.64 -1.14 -17.61
C LYS A 349 -21.63 0.31 -17.10
N MET A 350 -20.81 0.60 -16.09
CA MET A 350 -20.58 1.97 -15.60
C MET A 350 -19.67 2.69 -16.58
N GLN A 351 -20.16 3.76 -17.20
CA GLN A 351 -19.43 4.51 -18.24
C GLN A 351 -18.85 5.83 -17.71
N ASP A 352 -19.36 6.31 -16.58
CA ASP A 352 -19.01 7.56 -15.94
C ASP A 352 -19.35 7.51 -14.43
N MET A 353 -18.93 8.55 -13.72
CA MET A 353 -19.15 8.69 -12.27
C MET A 353 -20.64 8.77 -11.94
N GLU A 354 -21.42 9.46 -12.75
CA GLU A 354 -22.88 9.61 -12.56
C GLU A 354 -23.60 8.27 -12.64
N SER A 355 -23.18 7.37 -13.53
CA SER A 355 -23.74 6.00 -13.62
C SER A 355 -23.42 5.18 -12.37
N VAL A 356 -22.23 5.34 -11.77
CA VAL A 356 -21.87 4.72 -10.49
C VAL A 356 -22.72 5.30 -9.35
N ILE A 357 -22.88 6.64 -9.28
CA ILE A 357 -23.74 7.29 -8.28
C ILE A 357 -25.18 6.75 -8.34
N ASN A 358 -25.73 6.62 -9.54
CA ASN A 358 -27.09 6.13 -9.73
C ASN A 358 -27.21 4.64 -9.39
N PHE A 359 -26.23 3.83 -9.73
CA PHE A 359 -26.15 2.43 -9.31
C PHE A 359 -26.14 2.31 -7.79
N ASN A 360 -25.30 3.08 -7.11
CA ASN A 360 -25.19 3.07 -5.65
C ASN A 360 -26.52 3.47 -4.97
N LYS A 361 -27.22 4.49 -5.51
CA LYS A 361 -28.55 4.89 -5.01
C LYS A 361 -29.57 3.76 -5.15
N SER A 362 -29.58 3.08 -6.30
CA SER A 362 -30.52 1.98 -6.56
C SER A 362 -30.21 0.70 -5.77
N ASN A 363 -28.98 0.57 -5.25
CA ASN A 363 -28.51 -0.59 -4.48
C ASN A 363 -28.02 -0.17 -3.08
N SER A 364 -28.64 0.87 -2.50
CA SER A 364 -28.17 1.53 -1.29
C SER A 364 -28.05 0.59 -0.07
N GLU A 365 -28.94 -0.39 0.07
CA GLU A 365 -28.90 -1.37 1.15
C GLU A 365 -27.61 -2.22 1.15
N GLN A 366 -27.05 -2.49 -0.02
CA GLN A 366 -25.82 -3.27 -0.15
C GLN A 366 -24.56 -2.38 -0.19
N VAL A 367 -24.61 -1.30 -0.98
CA VAL A 367 -23.43 -0.46 -1.22
C VAL A 367 -23.22 0.56 -0.12
N MET A 368 -24.29 1.15 0.40
CA MET A 368 -24.26 2.25 1.37
C MET A 368 -24.75 1.82 2.76
N SER A 369 -24.56 0.54 3.13
CA SER A 369 -24.98 -0.02 4.42
C SER A 369 -24.42 0.74 5.63
N PHE A 370 -23.24 1.31 5.52
CA PHE A 370 -22.53 1.98 6.63
C PHE A 370 -22.28 3.46 6.38
N TYR A 371 -22.02 3.89 5.13
CA TYR A 371 -21.72 5.28 4.80
C TYR A 371 -22.14 5.61 3.36
N GLY A 372 -22.31 6.90 3.09
CA GLY A 372 -22.81 7.44 1.83
C GLY A 372 -21.78 7.53 0.71
N GLN A 373 -22.01 8.47 -0.22
CA GLN A 373 -21.16 8.70 -1.40
C GLN A 373 -20.88 10.20 -1.61
N GLU A 374 -20.62 10.90 -0.52
CA GLU A 374 -20.46 12.35 -0.51
C GLU A 374 -19.31 12.81 -1.40
N TYR A 375 -18.18 12.06 -1.42
CA TYR A 375 -17.04 12.41 -2.26
C TYR A 375 -17.32 12.25 -3.76
N PHE A 376 -18.13 11.27 -4.16
CA PHE A 376 -18.59 11.16 -5.55
C PHE A 376 -19.43 12.37 -5.95
N ILE A 377 -20.39 12.77 -5.10
CA ILE A 377 -21.27 13.92 -5.36
C ILE A 377 -20.44 15.20 -5.44
N LYS A 378 -19.57 15.44 -4.48
CA LYS A 378 -18.66 16.60 -4.46
C LYS A 378 -17.70 16.62 -5.66
N SER A 379 -17.26 15.45 -6.14
CA SER A 379 -16.43 15.37 -7.34
C SER A 379 -17.18 15.79 -8.61
N VAL A 380 -18.47 15.46 -8.71
CA VAL A 380 -19.32 15.98 -9.81
C VAL A 380 -19.49 17.50 -9.71
N GLU A 381 -19.65 18.03 -8.50
CA GLU A 381 -19.74 19.48 -8.26
C GLU A 381 -18.42 20.20 -8.56
N SER A 382 -17.29 19.56 -8.34
CA SER A 382 -15.93 20.07 -8.60
C SER A 382 -15.45 19.82 -10.03
N ALA A 383 -16.29 19.25 -10.91
CA ALA A 383 -15.94 18.91 -12.29
C ALA A 383 -15.55 20.15 -13.11
N PRO A 384 -14.67 20.00 -14.14
CA PRO A 384 -14.33 21.09 -15.05
C PRO A 384 -15.58 21.73 -15.67
N GLY A 385 -15.56 23.06 -15.82
CA GLY A 385 -16.64 23.87 -16.37
C GLY A 385 -17.76 24.20 -15.37
N LYS A 386 -17.72 23.70 -14.15
CA LYS A 386 -18.64 24.07 -13.07
C LYS A 386 -18.26 25.42 -12.46
N THR A 387 -19.15 25.93 -11.62
CA THR A 387 -18.95 27.17 -10.83
C THR A 387 -19.34 26.89 -9.41
N ILE A 388 -18.49 27.29 -8.45
CA ILE A 388 -18.74 27.20 -7.00
C ILE A 388 -18.62 28.63 -6.47
N GLY A 389 -19.70 29.16 -5.87
CA GLY A 389 -19.79 30.58 -5.59
C GLY A 389 -19.66 31.40 -6.88
N ASP A 390 -18.73 32.35 -6.90
CA ASP A 390 -18.46 33.22 -8.04
C ASP A 390 -17.28 32.74 -8.91
N SER A 391 -16.64 31.60 -8.56
CA SER A 391 -15.42 31.12 -9.21
C SER A 391 -15.64 29.86 -10.03
N LYS A 392 -14.96 29.80 -11.20
CA LYS A 392 -14.86 28.58 -12.00
C LYS A 392 -13.99 27.55 -11.29
N THR A 393 -14.35 26.28 -11.40
CA THR A 393 -13.64 25.16 -10.74
C THR A 393 -12.19 25.05 -11.17
N GLU A 394 -11.86 25.44 -12.41
CA GLU A 394 -10.46 25.47 -12.89
C GLU A 394 -9.61 26.52 -12.15
N ILE A 395 -10.19 27.68 -11.79
CA ILE A 395 -9.50 28.70 -11.00
C ILE A 395 -9.25 28.20 -9.60
N ILE A 396 -10.27 27.65 -8.94
CA ILE A 396 -10.15 27.08 -7.59
C ILE A 396 -9.11 25.94 -7.59
N TYR A 397 -9.06 25.14 -8.64
CA TYR A 397 -8.08 24.06 -8.79
C TYR A 397 -6.65 24.59 -8.86
N GLN A 398 -6.37 25.65 -9.66
CA GLN A 398 -5.04 26.25 -9.75
C GLN A 398 -4.61 26.87 -8.41
N GLU A 399 -5.48 27.67 -7.76
CA GLU A 399 -5.23 28.26 -6.44
C GLU A 399 -4.99 27.18 -5.38
N SER A 400 -5.70 26.04 -5.48
CA SER A 400 -5.51 24.90 -4.59
C SER A 400 -4.15 24.26 -4.81
N LEU A 401 -3.70 24.06 -6.05
CA LEU A 401 -2.36 23.54 -6.36
C LEU A 401 -1.25 24.46 -5.82
N GLU A 402 -1.40 25.77 -5.98
CA GLU A 402 -0.46 26.75 -5.40
C GLU A 402 -0.37 26.63 -3.88
N THR A 403 -1.51 26.46 -3.21
CA THR A 403 -1.56 26.22 -1.75
C THR A 403 -0.82 24.93 -1.36
N LEU A 404 -0.90 23.88 -2.19
CA LEU A 404 -0.28 22.60 -1.91
C LEU A 404 1.24 22.57 -2.17
N GLU A 405 1.81 23.56 -2.85
CA GLU A 405 3.27 23.74 -2.96
C GLU A 405 3.93 23.89 -1.57
N TYR A 406 3.16 24.26 -0.54
CA TYR A 406 3.60 24.25 0.85
C TYR A 406 4.20 22.90 1.25
N ALA A 407 3.62 21.78 0.81
CA ALA A 407 4.10 20.44 1.18
C ALA A 407 5.54 20.19 0.67
N LYS A 408 5.82 20.57 -0.59
CA LYS A 408 7.17 20.46 -1.17
C LYS A 408 8.14 21.41 -0.47
N SER A 409 7.78 22.69 -0.39
CA SER A 409 8.64 23.72 0.18
C SER A 409 9.01 23.43 1.63
N THR A 410 8.10 22.84 2.41
CA THR A 410 8.35 22.43 3.80
C THR A 410 9.40 21.32 3.89
N ILE A 411 9.27 20.26 3.09
CA ILE A 411 10.23 19.16 3.06
C ILE A 411 11.59 19.66 2.55
N ASP A 412 11.60 20.38 1.42
CA ASP A 412 12.83 20.88 0.81
C ASP A 412 13.58 21.85 1.73
N SER A 413 12.86 22.78 2.36
CA SER A 413 13.45 23.74 3.30
C SER A 413 14.02 23.05 4.53
N ALA A 414 13.34 22.06 5.09
CA ALA A 414 13.85 21.28 6.22
C ALA A 414 15.15 20.57 5.88
N LEU A 415 15.21 19.93 4.71
CA LEU A 415 16.41 19.22 4.24
C LEU A 415 17.57 20.17 3.93
N ILE A 416 17.31 21.25 3.19
CA ILE A 416 18.36 22.19 2.75
C ILE A 416 18.91 23.01 3.91
N ASN A 417 18.02 23.66 4.70
CA ASN A 417 18.44 24.59 5.74
C ASN A 417 19.24 23.90 6.85
N ASN A 418 18.92 22.64 7.14
CA ASN A 418 19.61 21.84 8.15
C ASN A 418 20.67 20.89 7.56
N LYS A 419 20.87 20.90 6.24
CA LYS A 419 21.80 20.01 5.51
C LYS A 419 21.55 18.53 5.84
N LEU A 420 20.28 18.11 5.77
CA LEU A 420 19.86 16.75 6.12
C LEU A 420 19.91 15.83 4.89
N ASP A 421 20.22 14.57 5.15
CA ASP A 421 20.14 13.51 4.14
C ASP A 421 18.70 13.00 3.96
N ALA A 422 17.90 12.96 5.04
CA ALA A 422 16.50 12.55 5.03
C ALA A 422 15.76 13.07 6.27
N LEU A 423 14.43 12.98 6.22
CA LEU A 423 13.54 13.15 7.36
C LEU A 423 13.08 11.77 7.87
N VAL A 424 13.06 11.60 9.20
CA VAL A 424 12.58 10.38 9.86
C VAL A 424 11.57 10.76 10.94
N GLY A 425 10.52 9.95 11.11
CA GLY A 425 9.51 10.18 12.14
C GLY A 425 8.64 8.95 12.32
N LEU A 426 7.70 8.99 13.26
CA LEU A 426 6.71 7.93 13.38
C LEU A 426 5.78 7.95 12.15
N THR A 427 5.39 6.78 11.66
CA THR A 427 4.51 6.70 10.48
C THR A 427 3.13 7.24 10.81
N ARG A 428 2.55 6.73 11.90
CA ARG A 428 1.27 7.18 12.48
C ARG A 428 1.02 6.50 13.83
N ASN A 429 -0.10 6.86 14.49
CA ASN A 429 -0.62 6.19 15.68
C ASN A 429 -0.98 4.72 15.42
N THR A 430 -1.20 3.95 16.49
CA THR A 430 -1.63 2.54 16.44
C THR A 430 -2.99 2.38 15.76
N ALA A 431 -3.35 1.13 15.45
CA ALA A 431 -4.67 0.80 14.93
C ALA A 431 -5.79 1.24 15.90
N TRP A 432 -6.93 1.61 15.34
CA TRP A 432 -8.17 1.97 16.06
C TRP A 432 -9.24 0.90 15.86
N LYS A 433 -10.22 0.85 16.74
CA LYS A 433 -11.33 -0.11 16.62
C LYS A 433 -12.17 0.19 15.38
N ILE A 434 -12.60 -0.86 14.68
CA ILE A 434 -13.54 -0.74 13.57
C ILE A 434 -14.86 -0.18 14.08
N ASN A 435 -15.33 0.90 13.46
CA ASN A 435 -16.61 1.54 13.82
C ASN A 435 -17.42 1.90 12.56
N TYR A 436 -18.47 1.16 12.30
CA TYR A 436 -19.34 1.38 11.15
C TYR A 436 -20.28 2.59 11.27
N GLN A 437 -20.45 3.16 12.47
CA GLN A 437 -21.34 4.32 12.69
C GLN A 437 -20.61 5.65 12.46
N THR A 438 -19.36 5.74 12.91
CA THR A 438 -18.56 6.97 12.80
C THR A 438 -17.62 6.97 11.60
N GLY A 439 -17.32 5.81 11.05
CA GLY A 439 -16.20 5.65 10.13
C GLY A 439 -14.85 5.66 10.85
N ASP A 440 -13.78 5.82 10.09
CA ASP A 440 -12.45 5.96 10.65
C ASP A 440 -12.32 7.29 11.41
N THR A 441 -11.78 7.23 12.62
CA THR A 441 -11.47 8.41 13.44
C THR A 441 -9.96 8.54 13.57
N PHE A 442 -9.42 9.69 13.15
CA PHE A 442 -7.98 9.99 13.19
C PHE A 442 -7.73 10.97 14.36
N GLU A 443 -7.82 10.48 15.59
CA GLU A 443 -7.42 11.26 16.74
C GLU A 443 -5.91 11.24 16.94
N ASN A 444 -5.31 12.40 17.17
CA ASN A 444 -3.89 12.58 17.55
C ASN A 444 -2.89 11.85 16.66
N SER A 445 -2.91 12.10 15.36
CA SER A 445 -1.91 11.56 14.44
C SER A 445 -0.48 11.95 14.88
N TRP A 446 0.42 10.96 14.97
CA TRP A 446 1.82 11.13 15.34
C TRP A 446 2.71 11.41 14.14
N GLY A 447 2.20 11.19 12.92
CA GLY A 447 3.00 11.18 11.71
C GLY A 447 2.73 12.35 10.77
N ASN A 448 3.68 12.59 9.88
CA ASN A 448 3.65 13.67 8.90
C ASN A 448 3.63 13.16 7.44
N GLY A 449 3.19 11.92 7.20
CA GLY A 449 3.18 11.29 5.87
C GLY A 449 2.36 12.02 4.82
N ALA A 450 1.37 12.83 5.22
CA ALA A 450 0.56 13.62 4.30
C ALA A 450 1.40 14.62 3.48
N LEU A 451 2.47 15.20 4.04
CA LEU A 451 3.34 16.09 3.29
C LEU A 451 4.03 15.35 2.13
N SER A 452 4.55 14.13 2.36
CA SER A 452 5.14 13.30 1.30
C SER A 452 4.09 12.84 0.27
N ALA A 453 2.86 12.59 0.69
CA ALA A 453 1.77 12.22 -0.22
C ALA A 453 1.42 13.39 -1.16
N ILE A 454 1.17 14.58 -0.61
CA ILE A 454 0.74 15.78 -1.34
C ILE A 454 1.87 16.32 -2.23
N SER A 455 3.12 16.30 -1.76
CA SER A 455 4.28 16.70 -2.57
C SER A 455 4.61 15.72 -3.70
N GLY A 456 4.10 14.51 -3.65
CA GLY A 456 4.48 13.41 -4.55
C GLY A 456 5.85 12.81 -4.25
N TYR A 457 6.50 13.16 -3.13
CA TYR A 457 7.82 12.70 -2.71
C TYR A 457 7.79 11.28 -2.13
N PRO A 458 8.90 10.52 -2.19
CA PRO A 458 8.94 9.14 -1.70
C PRO A 458 8.81 9.06 -0.19
N HIS A 459 8.19 7.97 0.27
CA HIS A 459 7.98 7.67 1.68
C HIS A 459 8.08 6.16 1.89
N ILE A 460 9.00 5.73 2.76
CA ILE A 460 9.17 4.33 3.15
C ILE A 460 8.80 4.19 4.61
N THR A 461 7.96 3.23 4.94
CA THR A 461 7.67 2.84 6.32
C THR A 461 8.13 1.43 6.59
N ILE A 462 8.69 1.19 7.77
CA ILE A 462 9.11 -0.12 8.24
C ILE A 462 8.60 -0.37 9.66
N PRO A 463 8.44 -1.62 10.09
CA PRO A 463 8.04 -1.95 11.46
C PRO A 463 9.04 -1.42 12.50
N LEU A 464 8.54 -0.85 13.59
CA LEU A 464 9.35 -0.27 14.65
C LEU A 464 9.29 -1.05 15.96
N ASP A 465 8.10 -1.25 16.50
CA ASP A 465 7.84 -1.85 17.81
C ASP A 465 6.36 -2.24 17.94
N PHE A 466 6.00 -2.87 19.04
CA PHE A 466 4.63 -2.97 19.49
C PHE A 466 4.26 -1.83 20.45
N SER A 467 2.99 -1.41 20.37
CA SER A 467 2.28 -0.61 21.35
C SER A 467 0.93 -1.25 21.60
N ASP A 468 0.64 -1.64 22.83
CA ASP A 468 -0.58 -2.40 23.20
C ASP A 468 -0.81 -3.64 22.33
N ASN A 469 0.26 -4.40 22.06
CA ASN A 469 0.27 -5.58 21.18
C ASN A 469 -0.10 -5.30 19.71
N LEU A 470 -0.14 -4.05 19.28
CA LEU A 470 -0.36 -3.63 17.90
C LEU A 470 0.93 -3.06 17.31
N PRO A 471 1.27 -3.38 16.04
CA PRO A 471 2.48 -2.86 15.42
C PRO A 471 2.46 -1.34 15.25
N THR A 472 3.64 -0.75 15.31
CA THR A 472 3.91 0.65 14.96
C THR A 472 4.99 0.71 13.90
N GLY A 473 5.11 1.83 13.20
CA GLY A 473 6.07 2.02 12.12
C GLY A 473 6.89 3.30 12.25
N VAL A 474 8.09 3.25 11.69
CA VAL A 474 8.95 4.41 11.47
C VAL A 474 9.06 4.71 9.98
N SER A 475 9.02 5.99 9.64
CA SER A 475 9.01 6.52 8.28
C SER A 475 10.34 7.18 7.92
N PHE A 476 10.76 6.98 6.67
CA PHE A 476 11.86 7.65 6.02
C PHE A 476 11.32 8.43 4.81
N MET A 477 11.60 9.73 4.74
CA MET A 477 11.08 10.63 3.72
C MET A 477 12.21 11.49 3.15
N GLY A 478 12.15 11.77 1.85
CA GLY A 478 13.15 12.58 1.13
C GLY A 478 12.49 13.42 0.05
N THR A 479 13.29 13.94 -0.87
CA THR A 479 12.81 14.64 -2.07
C THR A 479 12.53 13.67 -3.22
N ALA A 480 12.00 14.17 -4.34
CA ALA A 480 11.73 13.33 -5.50
C ALA A 480 12.99 12.55 -5.95
N TRP A 481 12.81 11.28 -6.28
CA TRP A 481 13.84 10.35 -6.79
C TRP A 481 14.87 9.90 -5.75
N ASP A 482 14.59 10.08 -4.46
CA ASP A 482 15.46 9.67 -3.35
C ASP A 482 15.29 8.18 -2.95
N GLU A 483 14.56 7.36 -3.70
CA GLU A 483 14.23 5.99 -3.31
C GLU A 483 15.47 5.16 -2.95
N VAL A 484 16.52 5.22 -3.74
CA VAL A 484 17.77 4.48 -3.49
C VAL A 484 18.38 4.86 -2.13
N LYS A 485 18.44 6.16 -1.83
CA LYS A 485 18.92 6.69 -0.55
C LYS A 485 18.06 6.23 0.62
N LEU A 486 16.73 6.39 0.49
CA LEU A 486 15.79 6.03 1.55
C LEU A 486 15.72 4.51 1.79
N LEU A 487 15.82 3.69 0.74
CA LEU A 487 15.90 2.23 0.86
C LEU A 487 17.13 1.79 1.64
N ASN A 488 18.29 2.38 1.37
CA ASN A 488 19.52 2.09 2.12
C ASN A 488 19.40 2.49 3.59
N MET A 489 18.78 3.65 3.89
CA MET A 489 18.55 4.08 5.27
C MET A 489 17.57 3.17 6.00
N ALA A 490 16.45 2.85 5.37
CA ALA A 490 15.43 1.94 5.92
C ALA A 490 16.00 0.54 6.14
N TYR A 491 16.80 0.03 5.21
CA TYR A 491 17.50 -1.26 5.36
C TYR A 491 18.51 -1.25 6.50
N SER A 492 19.34 -0.22 6.58
CA SER A 492 20.30 -0.06 7.68
C SER A 492 19.61 -0.06 9.05
N PHE A 493 18.48 0.66 9.16
CA PHE A 493 17.66 0.68 10.36
C PHE A 493 16.99 -0.66 10.66
N GLU A 494 16.38 -1.30 9.64
CA GLU A 494 15.72 -2.61 9.75
C GLU A 494 16.69 -3.68 10.29
N GLN A 495 17.90 -3.74 9.75
CA GLN A 495 18.93 -4.72 10.17
C GLN A 495 19.37 -4.51 11.62
N TYR A 496 19.37 -3.28 12.11
CA TYR A 496 19.70 -2.94 13.50
C TYR A 496 18.52 -3.21 14.43
N ASN A 497 17.31 -2.73 14.08
CA ASN A 497 16.10 -2.89 14.88
C ASN A 497 15.69 -4.36 15.00
N ASN A 498 15.92 -5.15 13.95
CA ASN A 498 15.64 -6.59 13.86
C ASN A 498 14.23 -6.96 14.35
N PHE A 499 13.23 -6.12 14.05
CA PHE A 499 11.85 -6.30 14.45
C PHE A 499 10.99 -6.71 13.24
N PHE A 500 10.65 -8.00 13.20
CA PHE A 500 9.82 -8.62 12.16
C PHE A 500 8.57 -9.23 12.80
N PRO A 501 7.55 -8.42 13.10
CA PRO A 501 6.39 -8.87 13.84
C PRO A 501 5.58 -9.90 13.03
N LYS A 502 5.02 -10.87 13.75
CA LYS A 502 4.13 -11.89 13.19
C LYS A 502 2.85 -11.95 14.02
N PRO A 503 1.67 -11.92 13.40
CA PRO A 503 0.42 -12.14 14.11
C PRO A 503 0.41 -13.52 14.75
N ILE A 504 -0.13 -13.61 15.98
CA ILE A 504 -0.38 -14.89 16.64
C ILE A 504 -1.67 -15.43 16.02
N GLN A 505 -1.55 -16.50 15.25
CA GLN A 505 -2.72 -17.24 14.80
C GLN A 505 -3.09 -18.20 15.93
N ASP A 506 -4.19 -17.93 16.63
CA ASP A 506 -4.79 -18.93 17.53
C ASP A 506 -5.25 -20.10 16.65
N ARG A 507 -4.49 -21.20 16.71
CA ARG A 507 -4.91 -22.47 16.13
C ARG A 507 -5.90 -23.11 17.11
N ASN A 508 -7.19 -22.76 16.99
CA ASN A 508 -8.27 -23.50 17.62
C ASN A 508 -8.66 -24.72 16.78
#